data_936e4577a235faf039ca07252149472d
#
_entry.id   936e4577a235faf039ca07252149472d
#
_cell.length_a   1.000
_cell.length_b   1.000
_cell.length_c   1.000
_cell.angle_alpha   90.00
_cell.angle_beta   90.00
_cell.angle_gamma   90.00
#
_symmetry.space_group_name_H-M   'P 1'
#
loop_
_entity.id
_entity.type
_entity.pdbx_description
1 polymer ?
#
loop_
_entity_poly.entity_id
_entity_poly.type
_entity_poly.pdbx_seq_one_letter_code
_entity_poly.pdbx_strand_id
1 'polypeptide(L)'
;MEHYAPDQTFVSDRKLKTLAAQLPTPFYLYDAAGIRRGVKRLNRAFSCLPSFCEHFPVHLCPYPEILTLLRAAGCGVLCRSPRELRLARQAGFSGQDILYAGLDEPDCACVRVIDDEQLLPQTLPKWALLRYNPSGKLTFGGRTLCALDRNRLGMPKDAVIRTAQLLKSYGVRSIGLSFSGASNDLRTEYLPAVAELLFTLAAELHTQHGILPYCCCLGDGLGVPLRPETPAPELERCAEQIALLYREIILPAGIRGMGVRATLGRWVLAPHALFVTHVLAVKAGRVPLLITDAAATQFSGSVLNGNVHHISVAGKTGIAGRQVCAVAAQPTLQLFSANSVLPPVQSGTALVFHTAGCAARAYAPAEGFAPAAQYLLPPDGEPVRMAATAW
;
A
#
# COMPACT_ATOMS: atom_id res chain seq x y z
N MET A 1 22.91 5.43 -2.74
CA MET A 1 21.56 5.07 -2.25
C MET A 1 20.60 6.11 -2.80
N GLU A 2 19.70 5.73 -3.69
CA GLU A 2 18.64 6.65 -4.13
C GLU A 2 17.67 6.84 -2.96
N HIS A 3 17.78 7.96 -2.27
CA HIS A 3 16.79 8.34 -1.25
C HIS A 3 15.54 8.79 -1.97
N TYR A 4 14.40 8.18 -1.61
CA TYR A 4 13.10 8.70 -2.02
C TYR A 4 12.90 10.10 -1.41
N ALA A 5 12.70 11.10 -2.25
CA ALA A 5 12.39 12.46 -1.85
C ALA A 5 10.97 12.83 -2.33
N PRO A 6 10.02 13.05 -1.40
CA PRO A 6 8.62 13.32 -1.74
C PRO A 6 8.37 14.58 -2.58
N ASP A 7 9.34 15.46 -2.70
CA ASP A 7 9.28 16.67 -3.52
C ASP A 7 9.85 16.50 -4.94
N GLN A 8 10.45 15.34 -5.23
CA GLN A 8 10.96 15.04 -6.57
C GLN A 8 9.86 14.52 -7.48
N THR A 9 9.86 15.03 -8.71
CA THR A 9 9.00 14.52 -9.79
C THR A 9 9.81 13.62 -10.72
N PHE A 10 9.17 12.56 -11.22
CA PHE A 10 9.76 11.67 -12.23
C PHE A 10 9.62 12.22 -13.66
N VAL A 11 9.01 13.39 -13.81
CA VAL A 11 8.92 14.16 -15.05
C VAL A 11 9.48 15.54 -14.85
N SER A 12 10.06 16.12 -15.91
CA SER A 12 10.54 17.50 -15.87
C SER A 12 9.39 18.49 -15.70
N ASP A 13 9.67 19.63 -15.05
CA ASP A 13 8.70 20.73 -14.86
C ASP A 13 8.05 21.15 -16.18
N ARG A 14 8.82 21.20 -17.28
CA ARG A 14 8.33 21.54 -18.60
C ARG A 14 7.30 20.49 -19.08
N LYS A 15 7.62 19.19 -18.97
CA LYS A 15 6.70 18.12 -19.38
C LYS A 15 5.46 18.12 -18.51
N LEU A 16 5.60 18.30 -17.20
CA LEU A 16 4.48 18.34 -16.26
C LEU A 16 3.51 19.50 -16.56
N LYS A 17 4.07 20.70 -16.84
CA LYS A 17 3.27 21.84 -17.28
C LYS A 17 2.51 21.58 -18.58
N THR A 18 3.18 20.94 -19.56
CA THR A 18 2.56 20.55 -20.81
C THR A 18 1.42 19.56 -20.61
N LEU A 19 1.65 18.51 -19.81
CA LEU A 19 0.63 17.50 -19.50
C LEU A 19 -0.57 18.10 -18.77
N ALA A 20 -0.34 18.98 -17.81
CA ALA A 20 -1.40 19.68 -17.10
C ALA A 20 -2.27 20.56 -18.01
N ALA A 21 -1.69 21.09 -19.10
CA ALA A 21 -2.44 21.88 -20.08
C ALA A 21 -3.18 21.03 -21.13
N GLN A 22 -2.70 19.81 -21.38
CA GLN A 22 -3.24 18.95 -22.45
C GLN A 22 -4.24 17.90 -21.95
N LEU A 23 -4.06 17.41 -20.73
CA LEU A 23 -4.91 16.36 -20.15
C LEU A 23 -6.04 16.97 -19.32
N PRO A 24 -7.26 16.41 -19.39
CA PRO A 24 -8.35 16.86 -18.53
C PRO A 24 -8.05 16.56 -17.07
N THR A 25 -8.09 17.60 -16.23
CA THR A 25 -7.91 17.49 -14.76
C THR A 25 -9.24 17.25 -14.06
N PRO A 26 -9.23 16.63 -12.87
CA PRO A 26 -8.05 16.09 -12.22
C PRO A 26 -7.63 14.72 -12.80
N PHE A 27 -6.34 14.41 -12.73
CA PHE A 27 -5.83 13.12 -13.17
C PHE A 27 -4.69 12.60 -12.30
N TYR A 28 -4.48 11.28 -12.31
CA TYR A 28 -3.29 10.62 -11.80
C TYR A 28 -2.31 10.29 -12.91
N LEU A 29 -1.03 10.44 -12.63
CA LEU A 29 0.07 10.04 -13.51
C LEU A 29 0.99 9.07 -12.77
N TYR A 30 1.16 7.85 -13.28
CA TYR A 30 2.00 6.79 -12.71
C TYR A 30 3.27 6.59 -13.53
N ASP A 31 4.43 6.51 -12.86
CA ASP A 31 5.74 6.20 -13.47
C ASP A 31 5.95 4.68 -13.57
N ALA A 32 5.80 4.11 -14.75
CA ALA A 32 6.03 2.67 -14.96
C ALA A 32 7.47 2.25 -14.64
N ALA A 33 8.45 3.07 -14.94
CA ALA A 33 9.86 2.79 -14.65
C ALA A 33 10.14 2.87 -13.14
N GLY A 34 9.60 3.87 -12.47
CA GLY A 34 9.70 4.05 -11.02
C GLY A 34 9.09 2.89 -10.24
N ILE A 35 7.88 2.46 -10.62
CA ILE A 35 7.23 1.29 -10.01
C ILE A 35 8.12 0.05 -10.13
N ARG A 36 8.68 -0.23 -11.33
CA ARG A 36 9.61 -1.35 -11.52
C ARG A 36 10.87 -1.23 -10.67
N ARG A 37 11.45 -0.02 -10.58
CA ARG A 37 12.62 0.23 -9.71
C ARG A 37 12.27 0.00 -8.23
N GLY A 38 11.12 0.49 -7.77
CA GLY A 38 10.62 0.30 -6.41
C GLY A 38 10.48 -1.17 -6.03
N VAL A 39 9.84 -1.98 -6.90
CA VAL A 39 9.73 -3.44 -6.69
C VAL A 39 11.10 -4.12 -6.67
N LYS A 40 11.99 -3.78 -7.62
CA LYS A 40 13.35 -4.34 -7.64
C LYS A 40 14.13 -4.01 -6.37
N ARG A 41 14.04 -2.78 -5.87
CA ARG A 41 14.67 -2.37 -4.61
C ARG A 41 14.12 -3.17 -3.44
N LEU A 42 12.79 -3.32 -3.35
CA LEU A 42 12.13 -4.11 -2.32
C LEU A 42 12.63 -5.56 -2.33
N ASN A 43 12.56 -6.23 -3.49
CA ASN A 43 13.02 -7.60 -3.63
C ASN A 43 14.51 -7.77 -3.30
N ARG A 44 15.35 -6.79 -3.67
CA ARG A 44 16.78 -6.80 -3.34
C ARG A 44 17.01 -6.66 -1.83
N ALA A 45 16.33 -5.73 -1.16
CA ALA A 45 16.45 -5.55 0.29
C ALA A 45 16.08 -6.82 1.06
N PHE A 46 15.00 -7.48 0.66
CA PHE A 46 14.51 -8.69 1.32
C PHE A 46 15.08 -10.01 0.76
N SER A 47 16.06 -9.95 -0.14
CA SER A 47 16.68 -11.17 -0.73
C SER A 47 17.41 -12.06 0.28
N CYS A 48 17.72 -11.54 1.47
CA CYS A 48 18.27 -12.29 2.60
C CYS A 48 17.24 -13.23 3.28
N LEU A 49 15.94 -13.10 2.97
CA LEU A 49 14.86 -13.91 3.52
C LEU A 49 14.45 -15.03 2.54
N PRO A 50 14.11 -16.22 3.04
CA PRO A 50 13.66 -17.33 2.18
C PRO A 50 12.40 -16.97 1.40
N SER A 51 12.42 -17.18 0.08
CA SER A 51 11.24 -17.07 -0.80
C SER A 51 10.41 -15.81 -0.56
N PHE A 52 11.09 -14.66 -0.33
CA PHE A 52 10.37 -13.40 -0.15
C PHE A 52 9.52 -13.07 -1.36
N CYS A 53 8.27 -12.66 -1.12
CA CYS A 53 7.35 -12.19 -2.16
C CYS A 53 6.48 -11.05 -1.65
N GLU A 54 6.49 -9.93 -2.38
CA GLU A 54 5.52 -8.84 -2.19
C GLU A 54 4.20 -9.20 -2.86
N HIS A 55 3.09 -9.01 -2.16
CA HIS A 55 1.73 -9.18 -2.68
C HIS A 55 1.01 -7.84 -2.69
N PHE A 56 0.90 -7.24 -3.86
CA PHE A 56 0.29 -5.93 -4.01
C PHE A 56 -1.23 -5.94 -3.73
N PRO A 57 -1.75 -5.11 -2.80
CA PRO A 57 -3.18 -5.01 -2.55
C PRO A 57 -3.92 -4.36 -3.74
N VAL A 58 -4.73 -5.15 -4.47
CA VAL A 58 -5.38 -4.73 -5.73
C VAL A 58 -6.24 -3.49 -5.56
N HIS A 59 -6.93 -3.34 -4.42
CA HIS A 59 -7.79 -2.18 -4.14
C HIS A 59 -7.06 -0.82 -4.13
N LEU A 60 -5.74 -0.81 -4.01
CA LEU A 60 -4.96 0.44 -4.07
C LEU A 60 -4.90 1.02 -5.49
N CYS A 61 -4.84 0.16 -6.50
CA CYS A 61 -4.82 0.55 -7.90
C CYS A 61 -5.31 -0.61 -8.79
N PRO A 62 -6.64 -0.77 -8.97
CA PRO A 62 -7.23 -1.92 -9.65
C PRO A 62 -7.23 -1.77 -11.18
N TYR A 63 -6.10 -1.41 -11.76
CA TYR A 63 -5.92 -1.24 -13.21
C TYR A 63 -5.09 -2.37 -13.80
N PRO A 64 -5.58 -3.06 -14.85
CA PRO A 64 -4.88 -4.18 -15.47
C PRO A 64 -3.45 -3.86 -15.90
N GLU A 65 -3.18 -2.63 -16.35
CA GLU A 65 -1.87 -2.18 -16.79
C GLU A 65 -0.86 -2.17 -15.62
N ILE A 66 -1.30 -1.69 -14.46
CA ILE A 66 -0.47 -1.70 -13.23
C ILE A 66 -0.27 -3.13 -12.74
N LEU A 67 -1.31 -3.95 -12.70
CA LEU A 67 -1.24 -5.34 -12.26
C LEU A 67 -0.31 -6.16 -13.15
N THR A 68 -0.38 -5.99 -14.47
CA THR A 68 0.51 -6.65 -15.44
C THR A 68 1.98 -6.22 -15.22
N LEU A 69 2.21 -4.93 -14.99
CA LEU A 69 3.54 -4.39 -14.68
C LEU A 69 4.11 -5.00 -13.39
N LEU A 70 3.30 -5.08 -12.32
CA LEU A 70 3.71 -5.65 -11.03
C LEU A 70 3.98 -7.15 -11.14
N ARG A 71 3.16 -7.90 -11.87
CA ARG A 71 3.38 -9.32 -12.16
C ARG A 71 4.71 -9.53 -12.86
N ALA A 72 4.99 -8.75 -13.91
CA ALA A 72 6.27 -8.83 -14.63
C ALA A 72 7.48 -8.45 -13.77
N ALA A 73 7.27 -7.71 -12.67
CA ALA A 73 8.30 -7.37 -11.69
C ALA A 73 8.46 -8.41 -10.57
N GLY A 74 7.65 -9.49 -10.58
CA GLY A 74 7.73 -10.59 -9.61
C GLY A 74 6.86 -10.42 -8.37
N CYS A 75 5.88 -9.51 -8.36
CA CYS A 75 4.90 -9.41 -7.28
C CYS A 75 3.79 -10.45 -7.43
N GLY A 76 3.24 -10.89 -6.30
CA GLY A 76 1.90 -11.42 -6.18
C GLY A 76 0.87 -10.31 -5.93
N VAL A 77 -0.36 -10.69 -5.61
CA VAL A 77 -1.45 -9.77 -5.31
C VAL A 77 -2.26 -10.20 -4.07
N LEU A 78 -2.82 -9.21 -3.37
CA LEU A 78 -3.84 -9.41 -2.33
C LEU A 78 -5.19 -8.90 -2.85
N CYS A 79 -6.16 -9.81 -2.95
CA CYS A 79 -7.53 -9.54 -3.36
C CYS A 79 -8.48 -9.64 -2.16
N ARG A 80 -9.50 -8.77 -2.10
CA ARG A 80 -10.51 -8.70 -1.02
C ARG A 80 -11.94 -8.93 -1.53
N SER A 81 -12.11 -9.10 -2.83
CA SER A 81 -13.42 -9.29 -3.45
C SER A 81 -13.31 -10.14 -4.72
N PRO A 82 -14.42 -10.76 -5.15
CA PRO A 82 -14.46 -11.52 -6.41
C PRO A 82 -14.06 -10.68 -7.62
N ARG A 83 -14.35 -9.38 -7.58
CA ARG A 83 -13.94 -8.45 -8.65
C ARG A 83 -12.43 -8.27 -8.72
N GLU A 84 -11.77 -8.00 -7.59
CA GLU A 84 -10.31 -7.90 -7.53
C GLU A 84 -9.66 -9.23 -7.97
N LEU A 85 -10.28 -10.35 -7.61
CA LEU A 85 -9.82 -11.68 -8.03
C LEU A 85 -9.89 -11.85 -9.55
N ARG A 86 -11.00 -11.42 -10.19
CA ARG A 86 -11.12 -11.44 -11.66
C ARG A 86 -10.07 -10.59 -12.34
N LEU A 87 -9.82 -9.36 -11.84
CA LEU A 87 -8.77 -8.47 -12.37
C LEU A 87 -7.38 -9.10 -12.24
N ALA A 88 -7.07 -9.69 -11.11
CA ALA A 88 -5.81 -10.39 -10.88
C ALA A 88 -5.62 -11.55 -11.87
N ARG A 89 -6.65 -12.37 -12.08
CA ARG A 89 -6.62 -13.47 -13.04
C ARG A 89 -6.46 -12.97 -14.48
N GLN A 90 -7.16 -11.90 -14.87
CA GLN A 90 -7.00 -11.28 -16.19
C GLN A 90 -5.57 -10.75 -16.42
N ALA A 91 -4.91 -10.25 -15.35
CA ALA A 91 -3.50 -9.88 -15.40
C ALA A 91 -2.54 -11.09 -15.38
N GLY A 92 -3.06 -12.34 -15.26
CA GLY A 92 -2.32 -13.58 -15.34
C GLY A 92 -1.79 -14.12 -14.00
N PHE A 93 -2.23 -13.61 -12.86
CA PHE A 93 -1.90 -14.18 -11.55
C PHE A 93 -2.67 -15.48 -11.30
N SER A 94 -2.06 -16.43 -10.55
CA SER A 94 -2.67 -17.71 -10.24
C SER A 94 -2.04 -18.36 -8.98
N GLY A 95 -2.75 -19.30 -8.37
CA GLY A 95 -2.23 -20.13 -7.29
C GLY A 95 -1.72 -19.30 -6.10
N GLN A 96 -0.47 -19.51 -5.72
CA GLN A 96 0.15 -18.85 -4.57
C GLN A 96 0.50 -17.37 -4.80
N ASP A 97 0.42 -16.89 -6.04
CA ASP A 97 0.60 -15.46 -6.34
C ASP A 97 -0.61 -14.63 -5.88
N ILE A 98 -1.74 -15.28 -5.56
CA ILE A 98 -2.96 -14.62 -5.10
C ILE A 98 -3.19 -14.93 -3.62
N LEU A 99 -3.16 -13.89 -2.77
CA LEU A 99 -3.75 -13.92 -1.44
C LEU A 99 -5.20 -13.45 -1.54
N TYR A 100 -6.15 -14.21 -1.00
CA TYR A 100 -7.57 -13.86 -1.02
C TYR A 100 -8.12 -13.70 0.38
N ALA A 101 -8.51 -12.48 0.74
CA ALA A 101 -9.07 -12.10 2.04
C ALA A 101 -10.57 -11.72 1.96
N GLY A 102 -11.26 -12.08 0.87
CA GLY A 102 -12.71 -11.94 0.76
C GLY A 102 -13.44 -12.98 1.60
N LEU A 103 -14.68 -12.72 1.95
CA LEU A 103 -15.54 -13.68 2.66
C LEU A 103 -16.21 -14.69 1.71
N ASP A 104 -16.31 -14.33 0.43
CA ASP A 104 -16.87 -15.21 -0.60
C ASP A 104 -15.94 -16.37 -0.93
N GLU A 105 -16.49 -17.44 -1.50
CA GLU A 105 -15.70 -18.55 -2.03
C GLU A 105 -15.04 -18.13 -3.35
N PRO A 106 -13.69 -18.26 -3.46
CA PRO A 106 -13.01 -17.97 -4.71
C PRO A 106 -13.29 -19.03 -5.78
N ASP A 107 -13.42 -18.57 -7.01
CA ASP A 107 -13.62 -19.43 -8.19
C ASP A 107 -12.30 -20.01 -8.76
N CYS A 108 -11.21 -19.89 -8.04
CA CYS A 108 -9.89 -20.39 -8.44
C CYS A 108 -9.03 -20.77 -7.25
N ALA A 109 -7.98 -21.55 -7.53
CA ALA A 109 -6.96 -21.87 -6.53
C ALA A 109 -6.19 -20.60 -6.12
N CYS A 110 -6.18 -20.30 -4.83
CA CYS A 110 -5.47 -19.17 -4.24
C CYS A 110 -5.12 -19.46 -2.78
N VAL A 111 -4.33 -18.60 -2.16
CA VAL A 111 -4.05 -18.66 -0.71
C VAL A 111 -5.20 -17.96 0.03
N ARG A 112 -5.94 -18.70 0.85
CA ARG A 112 -7.01 -18.15 1.68
C ARG A 112 -6.44 -17.46 2.91
N VAL A 113 -6.74 -16.18 3.09
CA VAL A 113 -6.50 -15.46 4.34
C VAL A 113 -7.74 -15.62 5.20
N ILE A 114 -7.59 -16.25 6.35
CA ILE A 114 -8.67 -16.55 7.31
C ILE A 114 -8.54 -15.58 8.47
N ASP A 115 -9.56 -14.79 8.66
CA ASP A 115 -9.62 -13.66 9.58
C ASP A 115 -10.24 -14.03 10.92
N ASP A 116 -11.11 -15.03 10.95
CA ASP A 116 -11.82 -15.49 12.14
C ASP A 116 -12.12 -17.00 12.04
N GLU A 117 -12.13 -17.70 13.18
CA GLU A 117 -12.45 -19.13 13.25
C GLU A 117 -13.92 -19.44 12.86
N GLN A 118 -14.81 -18.44 12.90
CA GLN A 118 -16.21 -18.56 12.46
C GLN A 118 -16.38 -18.30 10.97
N LEU A 119 -15.35 -17.78 10.29
CA LEU A 119 -15.35 -17.44 8.87
C LEU A 119 -14.53 -18.44 8.04
N LEU A 120 -14.52 -19.70 8.44
CA LEU A 120 -13.85 -20.75 7.68
C LEU A 120 -14.53 -20.93 6.31
N PRO A 121 -13.75 -21.12 5.23
CA PRO A 121 -14.31 -21.36 3.92
C PRO A 121 -15.03 -22.72 3.88
N GLN A 122 -16.11 -22.80 3.10
CA GLN A 122 -16.85 -24.07 2.91
C GLN A 122 -16.00 -25.12 2.19
N THR A 123 -15.18 -24.65 1.24
CA THR A 123 -14.21 -25.50 0.54
C THR A 123 -12.85 -25.40 1.21
N LEU A 124 -12.27 -26.53 1.62
CA LEU A 124 -10.95 -26.53 2.26
C LEU A 124 -9.87 -25.99 1.33
N PRO A 125 -9.13 -24.98 1.74
CA PRO A 125 -8.10 -24.37 0.91
C PRO A 125 -6.84 -25.25 0.85
N LYS A 126 -6.16 -25.25 -0.29
CA LYS A 126 -4.84 -25.88 -0.40
C LYS A 126 -3.79 -25.14 0.43
N TRP A 127 -3.90 -23.80 0.50
CA TRP A 127 -3.02 -22.89 1.26
C TRP A 127 -3.85 -21.95 2.10
N ALA A 128 -3.55 -21.86 3.39
CA ALA A 128 -4.22 -20.99 4.34
C ALA A 128 -3.20 -20.08 5.04
N LEU A 129 -3.56 -18.79 5.21
CA LEU A 129 -2.90 -17.85 6.10
C LEU A 129 -3.87 -17.47 7.21
N LEU A 130 -3.53 -17.78 8.45
CA LEU A 130 -4.31 -17.38 9.62
C LEU A 130 -3.88 -15.99 10.04
N ARG A 131 -4.82 -15.06 10.08
CA ARG A 131 -4.48 -13.70 10.52
C ARG A 131 -4.47 -13.63 12.04
N TYR A 132 -3.31 -13.27 12.56
CA TYR A 132 -3.10 -13.13 13.99
C TYR A 132 -3.28 -11.68 14.45
N ASN A 133 -4.03 -11.49 15.54
CA ASN A 133 -4.18 -10.22 16.24
C ASN A 133 -3.88 -10.46 17.73
N PRO A 134 -2.73 -9.98 18.23
CA PRO A 134 -2.36 -10.20 19.64
C PRO A 134 -3.20 -9.34 20.59
N SER A 135 -3.99 -8.37 20.08
CA SER A 135 -4.60 -7.30 20.87
C SER A 135 -3.55 -6.44 21.62
N GLY A 136 -4.00 -5.41 22.34
CA GLY A 136 -3.10 -4.59 23.15
C GLY A 136 -2.10 -3.77 22.33
N LYS A 137 -0.81 -4.04 22.46
CA LYS A 137 0.27 -3.21 21.91
C LYS A 137 1.26 -4.03 21.10
N LEU A 138 1.64 -3.52 19.93
CA LEU A 138 2.82 -4.00 19.22
C LEU A 138 4.06 -3.32 19.82
N THR A 139 5.02 -4.13 20.28
CA THR A 139 6.26 -3.65 20.91
C THR A 139 7.48 -4.21 20.19
N PHE A 140 8.60 -3.50 20.25
CA PHE A 140 9.89 -3.97 19.76
C PHE A 140 11.03 -3.35 20.58
N GLY A 141 11.99 -4.16 21.02
CA GLY A 141 13.09 -3.68 21.85
C GLY A 141 12.63 -2.94 23.11
N GLY A 142 11.54 -3.37 23.74
CA GLY A 142 10.95 -2.73 24.94
C GLY A 142 10.15 -1.44 24.66
N ARG A 143 10.03 -1.00 23.40
CA ARG A 143 9.28 0.20 23.03
C ARG A 143 7.92 -0.16 22.42
N THR A 144 6.86 0.54 22.82
CA THR A 144 5.54 0.44 22.17
C THR A 144 5.56 1.17 20.85
N LEU A 145 5.23 0.46 19.76
CA LEU A 145 5.10 1.01 18.43
C LEU A 145 3.66 1.45 18.15
N CYS A 146 2.70 0.59 18.28
CA CYS A 146 1.30 0.97 18.07
C CYS A 146 0.37 0.21 19.01
N ALA A 147 -0.81 0.81 19.25
CA ALA A 147 -1.91 0.16 19.93
C ALA A 147 -2.74 -0.64 18.91
N LEU A 148 -3.09 -1.87 19.24
CA LEU A 148 -3.88 -2.78 18.41
C LEU A 148 -5.31 -2.98 18.94
N ASP A 149 -5.68 -2.31 20.03
CA ASP A 149 -6.99 -2.47 20.67
C ASP A 149 -8.18 -2.15 19.75
N ARG A 150 -7.95 -1.29 18.76
CA ARG A 150 -8.95 -0.93 17.74
C ARG A 150 -8.85 -1.75 16.46
N ASN A 151 -7.85 -2.62 16.36
CA ASN A 151 -7.70 -3.51 15.21
C ASN A 151 -8.75 -4.62 15.31
N ARG A 152 -9.61 -4.70 14.32
CA ARG A 152 -10.69 -5.71 14.24
C ARG A 152 -10.35 -6.87 13.31
N LEU A 153 -9.17 -6.84 12.70
CA LEU A 153 -8.72 -7.88 11.77
C LEU A 153 -7.87 -8.90 12.51
N GLY A 154 -8.21 -10.17 12.31
CA GLY A 154 -7.45 -11.29 12.84
C GLY A 154 -7.96 -11.83 14.19
N MET A 155 -7.49 -13.01 14.51
CA MET A 155 -7.86 -13.82 15.67
C MET A 155 -6.86 -13.67 16.81
N PRO A 156 -7.28 -13.82 18.08
CA PRO A 156 -6.36 -13.99 19.21
C PRO A 156 -5.59 -15.31 19.07
N LYS A 157 -4.46 -15.41 19.78
CA LYS A 157 -3.52 -16.53 19.70
C LYS A 157 -4.20 -17.91 19.82
N ASP A 158 -5.05 -18.09 20.83
CA ASP A 158 -5.72 -19.36 21.07
C ASP A 158 -6.65 -19.77 19.94
N ALA A 159 -7.35 -18.81 19.32
CA ALA A 159 -8.18 -19.06 18.14
C ALA A 159 -7.33 -19.42 16.91
N VAL A 160 -6.17 -18.78 16.71
CA VAL A 160 -5.22 -19.18 15.66
C VAL A 160 -4.76 -20.63 15.83
N ILE A 161 -4.41 -21.02 17.08
CA ILE A 161 -3.95 -22.39 17.38
C ILE A 161 -5.09 -23.39 17.11
N ARG A 162 -6.30 -23.16 17.62
CA ARG A 162 -7.46 -24.04 17.39
C ARG A 162 -7.77 -24.16 15.91
N THR A 163 -7.78 -23.04 15.17
CA THR A 163 -8.04 -23.03 13.74
C THR A 163 -6.97 -23.81 12.96
N ALA A 164 -5.70 -23.63 13.31
CA ALA A 164 -4.60 -24.36 12.68
C ALA A 164 -4.70 -25.87 12.92
N GLN A 165 -5.05 -26.31 14.14
CA GLN A 165 -5.28 -27.72 14.49
C GLN A 165 -6.47 -28.28 13.72
N LEU A 166 -7.56 -27.55 13.63
CA LEU A 166 -8.77 -27.94 12.90
C LEU A 166 -8.48 -28.11 11.40
N LEU A 167 -7.83 -27.13 10.76
CA LEU A 167 -7.44 -27.22 9.35
C LEU A 167 -6.51 -28.41 9.09
N LYS A 168 -5.53 -28.64 9.99
CA LYS A 168 -4.63 -29.80 9.91
C LYS A 168 -5.39 -31.11 10.02
N SER A 169 -6.36 -31.23 10.92
CA SER A 169 -7.19 -32.45 11.07
C SER A 169 -8.02 -32.74 9.81
N TYR A 170 -8.41 -31.71 9.07
CA TYR A 170 -9.08 -31.84 7.78
C TYR A 170 -8.13 -32.05 6.60
N GLY A 171 -6.82 -32.18 6.85
CA GLY A 171 -5.82 -32.51 5.81
C GLY A 171 -5.20 -31.29 5.12
N VAL A 172 -5.46 -30.06 5.56
CA VAL A 172 -4.76 -28.86 5.06
C VAL A 172 -3.31 -28.89 5.55
N ARG A 173 -2.36 -29.00 4.63
CA ARG A 173 -0.93 -29.13 4.95
C ARG A 173 -0.16 -27.81 4.91
N SER A 174 -0.64 -26.85 4.14
CA SER A 174 0.05 -25.55 3.95
C SER A 174 -0.66 -24.46 4.75
N ILE A 175 -0.34 -24.40 6.04
CA ILE A 175 -0.86 -23.39 6.99
C ILE A 175 0.26 -22.41 7.28
N GLY A 176 -0.01 -21.11 7.20
CA GLY A 176 0.91 -20.03 7.55
C GLY A 176 0.22 -18.97 8.37
N LEU A 177 0.95 -17.94 8.72
CA LEU A 177 0.48 -16.83 9.56
C LEU A 177 0.48 -15.53 8.76
N SER A 178 -0.39 -14.60 9.13
CA SER A 178 -0.40 -13.24 8.59
C SER A 178 -0.76 -12.21 9.67
N PHE A 179 -0.43 -10.95 9.40
CA PHE A 179 -0.75 -9.82 10.28
C PHE A 179 -1.27 -8.64 9.45
N SER A 180 -2.08 -7.79 10.06
CA SER A 180 -2.47 -6.48 9.55
C SER A 180 -2.81 -5.58 10.72
N GLY A 181 -2.12 -4.47 10.92
CA GLY A 181 -2.29 -3.68 12.15
C GLY A 181 -2.10 -2.18 12.03
N ALA A 182 -1.34 -1.69 11.07
CA ALA A 182 -1.07 -0.26 10.90
C ALA A 182 -1.25 0.20 9.45
N SER A 183 -1.25 1.51 9.27
CA SER A 183 -1.25 2.13 7.95
C SER A 183 -0.28 3.32 7.96
N ASN A 184 0.67 3.30 7.05
CA ASN A 184 1.69 4.33 6.86
C ASN A 184 2.56 4.59 8.10
N ASP A 185 3.02 3.54 8.77
CA ASP A 185 3.98 3.64 9.85
C ASP A 185 5.39 3.90 9.28
N LEU A 186 6.02 4.98 9.71
CA LEU A 186 7.32 5.42 9.18
C LEU A 186 8.52 4.93 10.01
N ARG A 187 8.28 4.10 11.03
CA ARG A 187 9.36 3.56 11.86
C ARG A 187 9.98 2.34 11.22
N THR A 188 11.30 2.31 11.12
CA THR A 188 12.07 1.17 10.62
C THR A 188 11.79 -0.12 11.41
N GLU A 189 11.50 0.01 12.70
CA GLU A 189 11.24 -1.08 13.63
C GLU A 189 9.86 -1.75 13.46
N TYR A 190 8.95 -1.16 12.68
CA TYR A 190 7.57 -1.67 12.57
C TYR A 190 7.50 -3.10 12.00
N LEU A 191 8.07 -3.36 10.82
CA LEU A 191 8.04 -4.71 10.25
C LEU A 191 8.89 -5.71 11.03
N PRO A 192 10.07 -5.38 11.58
CA PRO A 192 10.77 -6.23 12.53
C PRO A 192 9.91 -6.66 13.73
N ALA A 193 9.14 -5.74 14.32
CA ALA A 193 8.22 -6.07 15.41
C ALA A 193 7.13 -7.07 14.99
N VAL A 194 6.58 -6.88 13.79
CA VAL A 194 5.60 -7.82 13.21
C VAL A 194 6.25 -9.18 12.94
N ALA A 195 7.48 -9.20 12.44
CA ALA A 195 8.22 -10.44 12.20
C ALA A 195 8.49 -11.19 13.49
N GLU A 196 8.96 -10.52 14.53
CA GLU A 196 9.17 -11.12 15.85
C GLU A 196 7.88 -11.77 16.40
N LEU A 197 6.76 -11.02 16.31
CA LEU A 197 5.44 -11.49 16.71
C LEU A 197 5.02 -12.77 15.97
N LEU A 198 5.11 -12.77 14.65
CA LEU A 198 4.70 -13.90 13.82
C LEU A 198 5.67 -15.09 13.92
N PHE A 199 6.96 -14.84 13.97
CA PHE A 199 7.98 -15.87 14.08
C PHE A 199 7.91 -16.60 15.41
N THR A 200 7.64 -15.88 16.51
CA THR A 200 7.42 -16.48 17.84
C THR A 200 6.22 -17.42 17.82
N LEU A 201 5.10 -16.99 17.25
CA LEU A 201 3.92 -17.85 17.12
C LEU A 201 4.15 -19.02 16.15
N ALA A 202 4.90 -18.81 15.07
CA ALA A 202 5.27 -19.87 14.13
C ALA A 202 6.13 -20.96 14.80
N ALA A 203 7.10 -20.58 15.61
CA ALA A 203 7.93 -21.48 16.40
C ALA A 203 7.07 -22.26 17.41
N GLU A 204 6.16 -21.62 18.11
CA GLU A 204 5.22 -22.25 19.04
C GLU A 204 4.30 -23.26 18.34
N LEU A 205 3.70 -22.90 17.21
CA LEU A 205 2.87 -23.82 16.41
C LEU A 205 3.65 -25.08 16.02
N HIS A 206 4.92 -24.95 15.65
CA HIS A 206 5.73 -26.09 15.28
C HIS A 206 6.13 -26.95 16.47
N THR A 207 6.70 -26.34 17.50
CA THR A 207 7.31 -27.06 18.62
C THR A 207 6.30 -27.63 19.61
N GLN A 208 5.17 -26.94 19.83
CA GLN A 208 4.17 -27.35 20.82
C GLN A 208 2.94 -28.02 20.20
N HIS A 209 2.58 -27.68 18.96
CA HIS A 209 1.37 -28.17 18.31
C HIS A 209 1.65 -29.03 17.05
N GLY A 210 2.93 -29.22 16.70
CA GLY A 210 3.35 -30.05 15.58
C GLY A 210 2.83 -29.55 14.21
N ILE A 211 2.57 -28.24 14.10
CA ILE A 211 2.12 -27.60 12.86
C ILE A 211 3.29 -26.85 12.28
N LEU A 212 3.80 -27.28 11.12
CA LEU A 212 4.90 -26.62 10.43
C LEU A 212 4.37 -25.47 9.56
N PRO A 213 4.58 -24.20 9.92
CA PRO A 213 4.15 -23.08 9.09
C PRO A 213 4.94 -23.04 7.77
N TYR A 214 4.24 -22.93 6.64
CA TYR A 214 4.91 -22.83 5.33
C TYR A 214 5.37 -21.42 4.99
N CYS A 215 4.72 -20.38 5.57
CA CYS A 215 5.14 -18.99 5.43
C CYS A 215 4.56 -18.07 6.52
N CYS A 216 5.19 -16.91 6.69
CA CYS A 216 4.66 -15.76 7.43
C CYS A 216 4.48 -14.56 6.50
N CYS A 217 3.28 -13.99 6.46
CA CYS A 217 2.99 -12.76 5.75
C CYS A 217 3.00 -11.58 6.74
N LEU A 218 4.03 -10.74 6.66
CA LEU A 218 4.21 -9.58 7.54
C LEU A 218 3.12 -8.51 7.37
N GLY A 219 2.28 -8.67 6.33
CA GLY A 219 1.18 -7.78 6.08
C GLY A 219 1.60 -6.43 5.53
N ASP A 220 0.77 -5.45 5.84
CA ASP A 220 0.90 -4.06 5.44
C ASP A 220 1.51 -3.20 6.57
N GLY A 221 1.44 -1.89 6.40
CA GLY A 221 1.73 -0.92 7.45
C GLY A 221 2.99 -0.11 7.23
N LEU A 222 4.08 -0.67 6.70
CA LEU A 222 5.28 0.12 6.42
C LEU A 222 4.94 1.25 5.45
N GLY A 223 5.20 2.48 5.91
CA GLY A 223 4.80 3.69 5.24
C GLY A 223 5.86 4.29 4.33
N VAL A 224 5.43 5.35 3.66
CA VAL A 224 6.30 6.25 2.91
C VAL A 224 6.05 7.69 3.37
N PRO A 225 7.07 8.54 3.43
CA PRO A 225 6.89 9.93 3.76
C PRO A 225 6.03 10.62 2.69
N LEU A 226 5.10 11.45 3.14
CA LEU A 226 4.23 12.24 2.26
C LEU A 226 4.72 13.68 2.11
N ARG A 227 5.73 14.06 2.91
CA ARG A 227 6.33 15.41 2.95
C ARG A 227 7.85 15.30 3.00
N PRO A 228 8.60 16.22 2.36
CA PRO A 228 10.06 16.16 2.26
C PRO A 228 10.79 16.18 3.60
N GLU A 229 10.22 16.87 4.59
CA GLU A 229 10.80 16.97 5.93
C GLU A 229 10.64 15.72 6.80
N THR A 230 9.86 14.76 6.34
CA THR A 230 9.57 13.52 7.09
C THR A 230 10.55 12.43 6.68
N PRO A 231 11.31 11.84 7.61
CA PRO A 231 12.26 10.77 7.28
C PRO A 231 11.54 9.50 6.79
N ALA A 232 12.14 8.84 5.82
CA ALA A 232 11.67 7.53 5.35
C ALA A 232 12.19 6.40 6.24
N PRO A 233 11.46 5.28 6.38
CA PRO A 233 12.00 4.06 6.97
C PRO A 233 13.23 3.56 6.20
N GLU A 234 14.20 3.01 6.93
CA GLU A 234 15.39 2.39 6.36
C GLU A 234 15.09 0.95 5.93
N LEU A 235 14.67 0.76 4.68
CA LEU A 235 14.19 -0.53 4.17
C LEU A 235 15.21 -1.66 4.31
N GLU A 236 16.45 -1.39 3.98
CA GLU A 236 17.56 -2.36 4.04
C GLU A 236 17.81 -2.80 5.49
N ARG A 237 17.85 -1.86 6.44
CA ARG A 237 17.98 -2.14 7.87
C ARG A 237 16.77 -2.91 8.41
N CYS A 238 15.58 -2.57 7.96
CA CYS A 238 14.36 -3.32 8.29
C CYS A 238 14.50 -4.80 7.87
N ALA A 239 14.94 -5.07 6.63
CA ALA A 239 15.13 -6.42 6.13
C ALA A 239 16.23 -7.19 6.86
N GLU A 240 17.35 -6.54 7.20
CA GLU A 240 18.45 -7.12 7.98
C GLU A 240 17.99 -7.55 9.39
N GLN A 241 17.21 -6.70 10.07
CA GLN A 241 16.65 -7.03 11.38
C GLN A 241 15.69 -8.23 11.30
N ILE A 242 14.84 -8.30 10.28
CA ILE A 242 13.94 -9.44 10.08
C ILE A 242 14.73 -10.72 9.79
N ALA A 243 15.81 -10.64 9.00
CA ALA A 243 16.68 -11.78 8.74
C ALA A 243 17.41 -12.27 9.99
N LEU A 244 17.78 -11.36 10.89
CA LEU A 244 18.34 -11.71 12.20
C LEU A 244 17.31 -12.46 13.04
N LEU A 245 16.09 -11.93 13.20
CA LEU A 245 14.99 -12.59 13.90
C LEU A 245 14.66 -13.97 13.32
N TYR A 246 14.71 -14.11 12.00
CA TYR A 246 14.51 -15.41 11.34
C TYR A 246 15.57 -16.44 11.80
N ARG A 247 16.84 -16.02 11.87
CA ARG A 247 17.93 -16.89 12.34
C ARG A 247 17.84 -17.21 13.83
N GLU A 248 17.37 -16.28 14.65
CA GLU A 248 17.30 -16.41 16.12
C GLU A 248 16.06 -17.16 16.59
N ILE A 249 14.93 -17.11 15.85
CA ILE A 249 13.67 -17.70 16.28
C ILE A 249 13.31 -18.94 15.43
N ILE A 250 13.34 -18.80 14.12
CA ILE A 250 12.83 -19.83 13.20
C ILE A 250 13.80 -21.01 13.06
N LEU A 251 15.09 -20.72 12.85
CA LEU A 251 16.07 -21.81 12.67
C LEU A 251 16.28 -22.66 13.93
N PRO A 252 16.36 -22.09 15.16
CA PRO A 252 16.45 -22.89 16.38
C PRO A 252 15.19 -23.72 16.66
N ALA A 253 14.01 -23.25 16.27
CA ALA A 253 12.77 -24.03 16.35
C ALA A 253 12.73 -25.25 15.38
N GLY A 254 13.76 -25.46 14.55
CA GLY A 254 13.81 -26.57 13.60
C GLY A 254 13.08 -26.30 12.29
N ILE A 255 12.53 -25.12 12.08
CA ILE A 255 11.81 -24.76 10.87
C ILE A 255 12.82 -24.41 9.77
N ARG A 256 12.70 -25.06 8.60
CA ARG A 256 13.55 -24.82 7.44
C ARG A 256 12.71 -24.40 6.23
N GLY A 257 13.17 -23.39 5.50
CA GLY A 257 12.54 -22.95 4.24
C GLY A 257 11.17 -22.28 4.40
N MET A 258 10.77 -21.84 5.58
CA MET A 258 9.53 -21.07 5.77
C MET A 258 9.64 -19.76 5.00
N GLY A 259 8.72 -19.53 4.06
CA GLY A 259 8.69 -18.32 3.22
C GLY A 259 8.29 -17.08 4.02
N VAL A 260 8.72 -15.92 3.55
CA VAL A 260 8.29 -14.61 4.08
C VAL A 260 7.56 -13.85 2.98
N ARG A 261 6.41 -13.28 3.31
CA ARG A 261 5.59 -12.47 2.40
C ARG A 261 5.30 -11.12 3.03
N ALA A 262 4.96 -10.13 2.19
CA ALA A 262 4.51 -8.82 2.65
C ALA A 262 3.41 -8.27 1.72
N THR A 263 2.68 -7.24 2.17
CA THR A 263 1.67 -6.53 1.38
C THR A 263 1.93 -5.02 1.43
N LEU A 264 3.12 -4.61 0.98
CA LEU A 264 3.67 -3.24 1.09
C LEU A 264 3.26 -2.35 -0.10
N GLY A 265 2.02 -2.48 -0.57
CA GLY A 265 1.55 -1.80 -1.78
C GLY A 265 1.78 -0.28 -1.78
N ARG A 266 1.71 0.39 -0.62
CA ARG A 266 2.03 1.82 -0.51
C ARG A 266 3.50 2.09 -0.86
N TRP A 267 4.42 1.29 -0.35
CA TRP A 267 5.84 1.38 -0.66
C TRP A 267 6.11 1.22 -2.16
N VAL A 268 5.40 0.29 -2.80
CA VAL A 268 5.55 -0.03 -4.22
C VAL A 268 4.98 1.05 -5.13
N LEU A 269 3.85 1.66 -4.77
CA LEU A 269 3.09 2.48 -5.70
C LEU A 269 3.07 3.97 -5.36
N ALA A 270 2.94 4.34 -4.08
CA ALA A 270 2.69 5.72 -3.71
C ALA A 270 3.78 6.70 -4.19
N PRO A 271 5.09 6.38 -4.07
CA PRO A 271 6.16 7.28 -4.51
C PRO A 271 6.19 7.54 -6.02
N HIS A 272 5.56 6.68 -6.78
CA HIS A 272 5.64 6.64 -8.23
C HIS A 272 4.35 7.15 -8.91
N ALA A 273 3.59 8.02 -8.22
CA ALA A 273 2.45 8.67 -8.81
C ALA A 273 2.27 10.11 -8.32
N LEU A 274 1.76 10.92 -9.23
CA LEU A 274 1.34 12.30 -9.01
C LEU A 274 -0.17 12.41 -9.21
N PHE A 275 -0.82 13.33 -8.46
CA PHE A 275 -2.17 13.75 -8.74
C PHE A 275 -2.14 15.23 -9.14
N VAL A 276 -2.74 15.55 -10.28
CA VAL A 276 -2.71 16.89 -10.89
C VAL A 276 -4.12 17.46 -10.97
N THR A 277 -4.28 18.71 -10.54
CA THR A 277 -5.56 19.43 -10.48
C THR A 277 -5.35 20.90 -10.79
N HIS A 278 -6.35 21.63 -11.30
CA HIS A 278 -6.27 23.07 -11.50
C HIS A 278 -6.95 23.86 -10.38
N VAL A 279 -6.42 25.02 -10.08
CA VAL A 279 -7.07 25.99 -9.22
C VAL A 279 -8.18 26.68 -9.99
N LEU A 280 -9.42 26.55 -9.53
CA LEU A 280 -10.60 27.24 -10.08
C LEU A 280 -10.67 28.69 -9.60
N ALA A 281 -10.44 28.87 -8.29
CA ALA A 281 -10.53 30.18 -7.65
C ALA A 281 -9.56 30.31 -6.49
N VAL A 282 -9.12 31.54 -6.23
CA VAL A 282 -8.36 31.91 -5.04
C VAL A 282 -9.22 32.81 -4.18
N LYS A 283 -9.66 32.31 -3.04
CA LYS A 283 -10.41 33.11 -2.06
C LYS A 283 -9.43 33.80 -1.14
N ALA A 284 -9.44 35.16 -1.17
CA ALA A 284 -8.58 35.95 -0.34
C ALA A 284 -8.91 35.81 1.17
N GLY A 285 -7.90 35.89 2.01
CA GLY A 285 -7.99 35.81 3.47
C GLY A 285 -6.62 35.89 4.10
N ARG A 286 -6.55 35.82 5.44
CA ARG A 286 -5.27 35.74 6.16
C ARG A 286 -4.41 34.57 5.67
N VAL A 287 -5.03 33.46 5.39
CA VAL A 287 -4.48 32.34 4.65
C VAL A 287 -5.35 32.19 3.41
N PRO A 288 -4.82 32.42 2.20
CA PRO A 288 -5.59 32.26 0.97
C PRO A 288 -6.09 30.80 0.82
N LEU A 289 -7.35 30.65 0.38
CA LEU A 289 -7.93 29.34 0.09
C LEU A 289 -7.94 29.09 -1.43
N LEU A 290 -7.21 28.09 -1.85
CA LEU A 290 -7.17 27.62 -3.24
C LEU A 290 -8.25 26.56 -3.43
N ILE A 291 -9.27 26.86 -4.22
CA ILE A 291 -10.35 25.91 -4.56
C ILE A 291 -9.96 25.24 -5.86
N THR A 292 -9.86 23.91 -5.84
CA THR A 292 -9.45 23.11 -7.00
C THR A 292 -10.63 22.52 -7.76
N ASP A 293 -10.41 22.04 -8.99
CA ASP A 293 -11.37 21.29 -9.78
C ASP A 293 -11.54 19.84 -9.31
N ALA A 294 -10.75 19.39 -8.36
CA ALA A 294 -10.84 18.05 -7.78
C ALA A 294 -11.93 17.97 -6.71
N ALA A 295 -12.70 16.87 -6.73
CA ALA A 295 -13.58 16.50 -5.62
C ALA A 295 -12.82 15.74 -4.52
N ALA A 296 -13.28 15.83 -3.28
CA ALA A 296 -12.68 15.17 -2.13
C ALA A 296 -12.55 13.65 -2.31
N THR A 297 -13.52 13.02 -2.97
CA THR A 297 -13.52 11.59 -3.28
C THR A 297 -12.47 11.17 -4.30
N GLN A 298 -12.03 12.09 -5.16
CA GLN A 298 -11.00 11.83 -6.17
C GLN A 298 -9.59 11.79 -5.58
N PHE A 299 -9.40 12.38 -4.38
CA PHE A 299 -8.15 12.33 -3.60
C PHE A 299 -8.46 12.04 -2.12
N SER A 300 -9.11 10.92 -1.87
CA SER A 300 -9.73 10.57 -0.58
C SER A 300 -8.74 10.33 0.56
N GLY A 301 -7.49 9.98 0.26
CA GLY A 301 -6.46 9.69 1.27
C GLY A 301 -6.18 10.85 2.22
N SER A 302 -6.17 12.09 1.73
CA SER A 302 -6.00 13.29 2.55
C SER A 302 -7.22 13.57 3.41
N VAL A 303 -8.40 13.51 2.79
CA VAL A 303 -9.65 13.92 3.45
C VAL A 303 -10.07 12.92 4.53
N LEU A 304 -9.99 11.61 4.25
CA LEU A 304 -10.50 10.56 5.15
C LEU A 304 -9.50 10.17 6.23
N ASN A 305 -8.19 10.25 5.95
CA ASN A 305 -7.16 9.77 6.88
C ASN A 305 -6.29 10.89 7.45
N GLY A 306 -6.56 12.15 7.12
CA GLY A 306 -5.73 13.27 7.53
C GLY A 306 -4.31 13.28 6.92
N ASN A 307 -4.09 12.54 5.83
CA ASN A 307 -2.79 12.46 5.17
C ASN A 307 -2.49 13.77 4.45
N VAL A 308 -1.47 14.51 4.91
CA VAL A 308 -1.05 15.76 4.27
C VAL A 308 0.09 15.47 3.30
N HIS A 309 -0.22 15.51 2.02
CA HIS A 309 0.75 15.32 0.95
C HIS A 309 1.54 16.61 0.65
N HIS A 310 2.78 16.45 0.17
CA HIS A 310 3.50 17.56 -0.43
C HIS A 310 2.76 18.02 -1.69
N ILE A 311 2.57 19.35 -1.81
CA ILE A 311 1.93 19.99 -2.96
C ILE A 311 2.93 20.97 -3.57
N SER A 312 3.07 20.94 -4.88
CA SER A 312 3.86 21.89 -5.66
C SER A 312 3.04 22.51 -6.79
N VAL A 313 3.61 23.47 -7.47
CA VAL A 313 3.00 24.13 -8.66
C VAL A 313 3.75 23.65 -9.90
N ALA A 314 3.03 23.14 -10.90
CA ALA A 314 3.61 22.67 -12.14
C ALA A 314 4.41 23.79 -12.85
N GLY A 315 5.68 23.51 -13.16
CA GLY A 315 6.58 24.45 -13.85
C GLY A 315 7.06 25.64 -13.02
N LYS A 316 6.94 25.61 -11.69
CA LYS A 316 7.37 26.68 -10.79
C LYS A 316 8.33 26.20 -9.70
N THR A 317 9.22 25.26 -10.00
CA THR A 317 10.26 24.79 -9.09
C THR A 317 11.27 25.93 -8.84
N GLY A 318 11.58 26.19 -7.56
CA GLY A 318 12.59 27.18 -7.18
C GLY A 318 12.16 28.67 -7.25
N ILE A 319 10.89 28.98 -7.51
CA ILE A 319 10.42 30.37 -7.53
C ILE A 319 10.34 30.96 -6.12
N ALA A 320 10.84 32.20 -5.95
CA ALA A 320 10.75 32.96 -4.72
C ALA A 320 9.32 33.48 -4.42
N GLY A 321 9.10 34.02 -3.21
CA GLY A 321 7.81 34.61 -2.84
C GLY A 321 6.77 33.60 -2.37
N ARG A 322 7.20 32.49 -1.74
CA ARG A 322 6.31 31.46 -1.20
C ARG A 322 5.40 32.01 -0.11
N GLN A 323 4.15 31.61 -0.14
CA GLN A 323 3.15 31.95 0.87
C GLN A 323 2.42 30.70 1.37
N VAL A 324 1.91 30.75 2.60
CA VAL A 324 1.07 29.69 3.15
C VAL A 324 -0.33 29.79 2.54
N CYS A 325 -0.82 28.68 2.00
CA CYS A 325 -2.15 28.58 1.41
C CYS A 325 -2.87 27.34 1.95
N ALA A 326 -4.18 27.41 2.09
CA ALA A 326 -5.03 26.25 2.23
C ALA A 326 -5.47 25.76 0.83
N VAL A 327 -5.57 24.44 0.64
CA VAL A 327 -5.97 23.80 -0.62
C VAL A 327 -7.21 22.96 -0.37
N ALA A 328 -8.28 23.20 -1.12
CA ALA A 328 -9.57 22.58 -0.89
C ALA A 328 -10.15 21.93 -2.15
N ALA A 329 -10.94 20.89 -1.91
CA ALA A 329 -11.78 20.20 -2.89
C ALA A 329 -13.05 21.00 -3.19
N GLN A 330 -13.61 20.80 -4.39
CA GLN A 330 -14.99 21.23 -4.68
C GLN A 330 -16.00 20.08 -4.46
N PRO A 331 -17.30 20.34 -4.32
CA PRO A 331 -17.92 21.62 -4.00
C PRO A 331 -17.91 21.92 -2.50
N THR A 332 -17.53 20.94 -1.68
CA THR A 332 -17.69 20.95 -0.22
C THR A 332 -16.63 21.75 0.53
N LEU A 333 -15.59 22.21 -0.17
CA LEU A 333 -14.42 22.92 0.40
C LEU A 333 -13.68 22.11 1.48
N GLN A 334 -13.79 20.79 1.45
CA GLN A 334 -12.99 19.92 2.30
C GLN A 334 -11.51 20.11 1.99
N LEU A 335 -10.70 20.25 3.04
CA LEU A 335 -9.29 20.58 2.87
C LEU A 335 -8.48 19.35 2.48
N PHE A 336 -7.71 19.47 1.40
CA PHE A 336 -6.59 18.59 1.10
C PHE A 336 -5.36 18.97 1.93
N SER A 337 -5.19 20.27 2.20
CA SER A 337 -4.13 20.81 3.06
C SER A 337 -4.56 22.14 3.65
N ALA A 338 -4.23 22.37 4.92
CA ALA A 338 -4.50 23.63 5.59
C ALA A 338 -3.33 24.63 5.47
N ASN A 339 -2.12 24.18 5.16
CA ASN A 339 -0.89 24.95 5.29
C ASN A 339 0.19 24.59 4.26
N SER A 340 -0.17 24.48 2.99
CA SER A 340 0.81 24.30 1.91
C SER A 340 1.59 25.59 1.65
N VAL A 341 2.93 25.48 1.55
CA VAL A 341 3.80 26.63 1.22
C VAL A 341 4.06 26.62 -0.28
N LEU A 342 3.42 27.54 -1.01
CA LEU A 342 3.40 27.58 -2.46
C LEU A 342 3.92 28.91 -3.00
N PRO A 343 4.52 28.95 -4.22
CA PRO A 343 4.76 30.18 -4.94
C PRO A 343 3.40 30.87 -5.27
N PRO A 344 3.38 32.11 -5.78
CA PRO A 344 2.15 32.80 -6.15
C PRO A 344 1.27 31.97 -7.09
N VAL A 345 0.00 31.77 -6.71
CA VAL A 345 -1.01 30.96 -7.39
C VAL A 345 -2.18 31.84 -7.82
N GLN A 346 -2.71 31.56 -9.01
CA GLN A 346 -3.92 32.20 -9.54
C GLN A 346 -4.86 31.16 -10.15
N SER A 347 -6.07 31.53 -10.52
CA SER A 347 -6.98 30.67 -11.27
C SER A 347 -6.29 30.13 -12.53
N GLY A 348 -6.51 28.87 -12.84
CA GLY A 348 -5.86 28.15 -13.94
C GLY A 348 -4.46 27.59 -13.60
N THR A 349 -3.92 27.87 -12.41
CA THR A 349 -2.64 27.28 -11.98
C THR A 349 -2.81 25.78 -11.70
N ALA A 350 -1.93 24.95 -12.28
CA ALA A 350 -1.91 23.52 -12.01
C ALA A 350 -1.15 23.21 -10.70
N LEU A 351 -1.80 22.54 -9.76
CA LEU A 351 -1.22 21.97 -8.55
C LEU A 351 -0.89 20.50 -8.73
N VAL A 352 0.20 20.07 -8.13
CA VAL A 352 0.73 18.70 -8.19
C VAL A 352 0.84 18.17 -6.78
N PHE A 353 0.11 17.10 -6.49
CA PHE A 353 0.20 16.38 -5.23
C PHE A 353 1.15 15.20 -5.43
N HIS A 354 2.16 15.12 -4.61
CA HIS A 354 3.20 14.10 -4.68
C HIS A 354 2.83 12.85 -3.88
N THR A 355 3.51 11.74 -4.14
CA THR A 355 3.31 10.45 -3.42
C THR A 355 1.85 9.98 -3.48
N ALA A 356 1.19 10.19 -4.63
CA ALA A 356 -0.25 10.07 -4.77
C ALA A 356 -0.77 8.66 -5.10
N GLY A 357 0.11 7.66 -5.33
CA GLY A 357 -0.28 6.38 -5.94
C GLY A 357 -1.28 5.53 -5.15
N CYS A 358 -1.46 5.77 -3.86
CA CYS A 358 -2.43 5.07 -3.03
C CYS A 358 -3.55 5.99 -2.51
N ALA A 359 -3.65 7.21 -3.04
CA ALA A 359 -4.65 8.18 -2.64
C ALA A 359 -5.97 8.03 -3.41
N ALA A 360 -5.92 7.44 -4.61
CA ALA A 360 -7.08 7.07 -5.41
C ALA A 360 -7.69 5.79 -4.87
N ARG A 361 -8.30 5.81 -3.69
CA ARG A 361 -9.15 4.69 -3.32
C ARG A 361 -10.34 4.66 -4.26
N ALA A 362 -10.69 3.44 -4.72
CA ALA A 362 -11.89 3.18 -5.49
C ALA A 362 -13.15 3.27 -4.59
N TYR A 363 -13.43 4.45 -4.07
CA TYR A 363 -14.73 4.73 -3.48
C TYR A 363 -15.70 5.12 -4.60
N ALA A 364 -16.97 4.82 -4.40
CA ALA A 364 -18.01 5.30 -5.29
C ALA A 364 -17.83 6.82 -5.52
N PRO A 365 -17.91 7.30 -6.76
CA PRO A 365 -17.83 8.72 -7.03
C PRO A 365 -18.89 9.46 -6.21
N ALA A 366 -18.52 10.62 -5.65
CA ALA A 366 -19.52 11.52 -5.10
C ALA A 366 -20.50 11.89 -6.21
N GLU A 367 -21.78 12.08 -5.88
CA GLU A 367 -22.77 12.50 -6.86
C GLU A 367 -22.25 13.65 -7.72
N GLY A 368 -22.25 13.47 -9.04
CA GLY A 368 -21.82 14.46 -10.01
C GLY A 368 -20.34 14.49 -10.37
N PHE A 369 -19.48 13.69 -9.74
CA PHE A 369 -18.04 13.63 -10.06
C PHE A 369 -17.62 12.24 -10.54
N ALA A 370 -17.14 12.16 -11.78
CA ALA A 370 -16.48 10.97 -12.28
C ALA A 370 -15.16 10.71 -11.54
N PRO A 371 -14.69 9.45 -11.43
CA PRO A 371 -13.34 9.15 -10.96
C PRO A 371 -12.30 9.95 -11.76
N ALA A 372 -11.25 10.44 -11.10
CA ALA A 372 -10.15 11.11 -11.77
C ALA A 372 -9.51 10.17 -12.81
N ALA A 373 -9.18 10.71 -13.98
CA ALA A 373 -8.53 9.93 -15.03
C ALA A 373 -7.17 9.41 -14.54
N GLN A 374 -6.80 8.20 -14.98
CA GLN A 374 -5.56 7.53 -14.58
C GLN A 374 -4.69 7.33 -15.82
N TYR A 375 -3.44 7.74 -15.76
CA TYR A 375 -2.49 7.61 -16.86
C TYR A 375 -1.22 6.87 -16.39
N LEU A 376 -0.75 5.95 -17.21
CA LEU A 376 0.55 5.31 -17.04
C LEU A 376 1.56 5.96 -17.99
N LEU A 377 2.67 6.43 -17.45
CA LEU A 377 3.78 6.97 -18.21
C LEU A 377 4.82 5.87 -18.43
N PRO A 378 4.98 5.37 -19.67
CA PRO A 378 6.05 4.46 -20.02
C PRO A 378 7.42 5.17 -20.00
N PRO A 379 8.56 4.43 -19.94
CA PRO A 379 9.89 5.04 -19.84
C PRO A 379 10.21 6.04 -20.96
N ASP A 380 9.84 5.71 -22.18
CA ASP A 380 10.20 6.46 -23.39
C ASP A 380 8.97 6.88 -24.21
N GLY A 381 7.86 7.21 -23.53
CA GLY A 381 6.61 7.48 -24.23
C GLY A 381 5.78 8.62 -23.66
N GLU A 382 4.63 8.80 -24.27
CA GLU A 382 3.58 9.69 -23.80
C GLU A 382 2.65 8.94 -22.81
N PRO A 383 1.97 9.66 -21.91
CA PRO A 383 1.04 9.06 -20.97
C PRO A 383 -0.08 8.29 -21.69
N VAL A 384 -0.26 7.05 -21.31
CA VAL A 384 -1.34 6.19 -21.83
C VAL A 384 -2.47 6.17 -20.80
N ARG A 385 -3.67 6.53 -21.22
CA ARG A 385 -4.85 6.46 -20.37
C ARG A 385 -5.14 5.00 -20.05
N MET A 386 -5.20 4.67 -18.77
CA MET A 386 -5.55 3.34 -18.31
C MET A 386 -7.07 3.11 -18.44
N ALA A 387 -7.46 1.89 -18.79
CA ALA A 387 -8.86 1.54 -18.94
C ALA A 387 -9.57 1.60 -17.60
N ALA A 388 -10.60 2.46 -17.50
CA ALA A 388 -11.48 2.43 -16.35
C ALA A 388 -12.18 1.07 -16.30
N THR A 389 -11.84 0.25 -15.31
CA THR A 389 -12.64 -0.95 -15.05
C THR A 389 -14.00 -0.50 -14.55
N ALA A 390 -15.09 -0.88 -15.23
CA ALA A 390 -16.45 -0.56 -14.81
C ALA A 390 -16.65 -0.97 -13.36
N TRP A 391 -17.09 -0.02 -12.53
CA TRP A 391 -17.34 -0.22 -11.09
C TRP A 391 -18.70 -0.83 -10.83
#